data_fcba959e7fd8669be4fc12e3296e68e0
#
_entry.id   fcba959e7fd8669be4fc12e3296e68e0
#
_cell.length_a   1.000
_cell.length_b   1.000
_cell.length_c   1.000
_cell.angle_alpha   90.00
_cell.angle_beta   90.00
_cell.angle_gamma   90.00
#
_symmetry.space_group_name_H-M   'P 1'
#
loop_
_entity.id
_entity.type
_entity.pdbx_description
1 polymer ?
#
loop_
_entity_poly.entity_id
_entity_poly.type
_entity_poly.pdbx_seq_one_letter_code
_entity_poly.pdbx_strand_id
1 'polypeptide(L)'
;MNEFSQLANVNLFLDNRLKAKFLYWCGWKITEIAEVLDEKERTVQAWKTRDDWEKTKPDNRVAQAIEARLITLIFKNKKSSGDMKEVDLLMRELERLARIERYRDTGKESDLNPNIQNRNAVAKKQKKPNTFTEQEVEILITAFEENLYDYQWDWYRAGNQRTRAILKSRQIGATFYFAREAFIDALKTGRNQIFLSASKAQAHIFKTYIQQFAFEHTGVELKGDPIILGNNQANLTFLGTNARTAQGHHGNFYFDEFFWTYGFNELNKVASGMAMHKKWRKTYFSTPSTMAHQAYAFWTGERYNRGRPKDQRLNIDVSHDALKNGRLCEDKLWRQIVTILDAENGGCDLFDVDELRFEYSAEEFANLLMCQFIDDGASIFPLNMLQACMVDSWEAWAEDYKPFHARPLASRPVWVGYDPAESGDSAGLIVVAPPSVANGKFRILERHQFRGMDFKAQAEQIRQITLRYNVTYIGLDTTGMGTGVAQLVRQFFPSLTTFSYSPEVKTQLVLKTLDVIRNGRLEFDAGHTDIAQSLMSIKKTLTASQRQMTFTAGRSEEIGHADLAWALMHAVFNEPLEGTNLSNSSILEIYQ
;
A
#
# COMPACT_ATOMS: atom_id res chain seq x y z
N MET A 1 -39.20 11.08 -23.64
CA MET A 1 -39.87 10.09 -22.75
C MET A 1 -39.96 10.76 -21.40
N ASN A 2 -41.19 11.08 -20.96
CA ASN A 2 -41.46 11.91 -19.79
C ASN A 2 -40.95 11.26 -18.50
N GLU A 3 -40.47 12.08 -17.55
CA GLU A 3 -40.10 11.68 -16.16
C GLU A 3 -41.17 10.80 -15.49
N PHE A 4 -42.42 10.88 -15.91
CA PHE A 4 -43.56 10.10 -15.49
C PHE A 4 -43.44 8.58 -15.77
N SER A 5 -42.74 8.18 -16.85
CA SER A 5 -42.57 6.76 -17.18
C SER A 5 -41.50 6.07 -16.31
N GLN A 6 -40.62 6.82 -15.66
CA GLN A 6 -39.61 6.26 -14.75
C GLN A 6 -40.17 5.95 -13.37
N LEU A 7 -41.14 6.69 -12.88
CA LEU A 7 -41.81 6.44 -11.60
C LEU A 7 -42.76 5.22 -11.67
N ALA A 8 -43.35 4.95 -12.82
CA ALA A 8 -44.19 3.76 -13.02
C ALA A 8 -43.36 2.46 -13.11
N ASN A 9 -42.09 2.56 -13.52
CA ASN A 9 -41.14 1.44 -13.60
C ASN A 9 -40.45 1.10 -12.26
N VAL A 10 -40.82 1.73 -11.16
CA VAL A 10 -40.30 1.39 -9.83
C VAL A 10 -40.90 0.07 -9.36
N ASN A 11 -40.26 -0.98 -9.80
CA ASN A 11 -40.11 -2.30 -9.20
C ASN A 11 -41.21 -3.34 -9.26
N LEU A 12 -40.83 -4.44 -9.86
CA LEU A 12 -41.46 -5.75 -9.93
C LEU A 12 -41.84 -6.39 -8.56
N PHE A 13 -41.46 -5.82 -7.42
CA PHE A 13 -41.63 -6.46 -6.11
C PHE A 13 -42.66 -5.77 -5.19
N LEU A 14 -43.17 -4.60 -5.55
CA LEU A 14 -44.24 -3.95 -4.78
C LEU A 14 -45.60 -4.28 -5.40
N ASP A 15 -46.56 -4.64 -4.57
CA ASP A 15 -47.93 -4.83 -5.04
C ASP A 15 -48.54 -3.50 -5.50
N ASN A 16 -49.55 -3.57 -6.40
CA ASN A 16 -50.19 -2.38 -6.96
C ASN A 16 -50.81 -1.48 -5.89
N ARG A 17 -51.22 -2.03 -4.76
CA ARG A 17 -51.81 -1.30 -3.67
C ARG A 17 -50.78 -0.38 -2.97
N LEU A 18 -49.55 -0.88 -2.78
CA LEU A 18 -48.49 -0.09 -2.17
C LEU A 18 -47.95 0.97 -3.17
N LYS A 19 -47.84 0.60 -4.46
CA LYS A 19 -47.51 1.58 -5.51
C LYS A 19 -48.52 2.71 -5.60
N ALA A 20 -49.80 2.38 -5.58
CA ALA A 20 -50.89 3.36 -5.59
C ALA A 20 -50.79 4.33 -4.40
N LYS A 21 -50.48 3.82 -3.23
CA LYS A 21 -50.30 4.61 -2.00
C LYS A 21 -49.17 5.62 -2.11
N PHE A 22 -48.00 5.22 -2.66
CA PHE A 22 -46.88 6.12 -2.88
C PHE A 22 -47.15 7.17 -3.96
N LEU A 23 -47.78 6.79 -5.09
CA LEU A 23 -48.17 7.74 -6.12
C LEU A 23 -49.15 8.81 -5.56
N TYR A 24 -50.12 8.38 -4.72
CA TYR A 24 -51.01 9.31 -4.07
C TYR A 24 -50.28 10.31 -3.17
N TRP A 25 -49.31 9.87 -2.39
CA TRP A 25 -48.50 10.76 -1.56
C TRP A 25 -47.56 11.67 -2.36
N CYS A 26 -47.25 11.30 -3.60
CA CYS A 26 -46.57 12.18 -4.55
C CYS A 26 -47.51 13.19 -5.23
N GLY A 27 -48.80 13.19 -4.88
CA GLY A 27 -49.77 14.17 -5.39
C GLY A 27 -50.58 13.74 -6.61
N TRP A 28 -50.50 12.47 -7.01
CA TRP A 28 -51.23 11.95 -8.16
C TRP A 28 -52.73 11.78 -7.82
N LYS A 29 -53.60 12.01 -8.82
CA LYS A 29 -55.03 11.80 -8.69
C LYS A 29 -55.35 10.30 -8.81
N ILE A 30 -56.44 9.89 -8.16
CA ILE A 30 -56.90 8.50 -8.16
C ILE A 30 -57.12 7.96 -9.58
N THR A 31 -57.62 8.77 -10.49
CA THR A 31 -57.83 8.46 -11.91
C THR A 31 -56.52 8.17 -12.62
N GLU A 32 -55.51 9.01 -12.42
CA GLU A 32 -54.16 8.84 -13.02
C GLU A 32 -53.44 7.60 -12.47
N ILE A 33 -53.62 7.33 -11.17
CA ILE A 33 -53.07 6.14 -10.51
C ILE A 33 -53.69 4.86 -11.06
N ALA A 34 -55.03 4.89 -11.22
CA ALA A 34 -55.79 3.73 -11.73
C ALA A 34 -55.36 3.39 -13.17
N GLU A 35 -55.18 4.43 -14.02
CA GLU A 35 -54.73 4.25 -15.40
C GLU A 35 -53.31 3.68 -15.48
N VAL A 36 -52.38 4.24 -14.70
CA VAL A 36 -50.97 3.81 -14.72
C VAL A 36 -50.76 2.41 -14.17
N LEU A 37 -51.53 1.99 -13.20
CA LEU A 37 -51.42 0.67 -12.55
C LEU A 37 -52.34 -0.41 -13.20
N ASP A 38 -53.11 -0.05 -14.24
CA ASP A 38 -54.12 -0.90 -14.86
C ASP A 38 -55.15 -1.47 -13.86
N GLU A 39 -55.62 -0.59 -12.98
CA GLU A 39 -56.55 -0.91 -11.93
C GLU A 39 -57.86 -0.10 -12.10
N LYS A 40 -58.95 -0.57 -11.48
CA LYS A 40 -60.19 0.21 -11.49
C LYS A 40 -60.09 1.34 -10.47
N GLU A 41 -60.55 2.52 -10.82
CA GLU A 41 -60.61 3.67 -9.88
C GLU A 41 -61.27 3.34 -8.56
N ARG A 42 -62.33 2.55 -8.62
CA ARG A 42 -63.06 2.03 -7.45
C ARG A 42 -62.16 1.22 -6.52
N THR A 43 -61.23 0.45 -7.08
CA THR A 43 -60.29 -0.38 -6.33
C THR A 43 -59.27 0.52 -5.63
N VAL A 44 -58.71 1.49 -6.33
CA VAL A 44 -57.74 2.42 -5.78
C VAL A 44 -58.36 3.29 -4.68
N GLN A 45 -59.61 3.74 -4.91
CA GLN A 45 -60.38 4.49 -3.90
C GLN A 45 -60.68 3.67 -2.64
N ALA A 46 -61.01 2.38 -2.81
CA ALA A 46 -61.23 1.46 -1.67
C ALA A 46 -59.94 1.24 -0.86
N TRP A 47 -58.75 1.12 -1.54
CA TRP A 47 -57.46 1.03 -0.87
C TRP A 47 -57.17 2.32 -0.08
N LYS A 48 -57.34 3.50 -0.70
CA LYS A 48 -57.18 4.81 -0.04
C LYS A 48 -57.97 4.92 1.26
N THR A 49 -59.26 4.56 1.22
CA THR A 49 -60.15 4.64 2.37
C THR A 49 -59.81 3.62 3.45
N ARG A 50 -59.54 2.36 3.06
CA ARG A 50 -59.21 1.28 4.00
C ARG A 50 -57.93 1.49 4.76
N ASP A 51 -56.91 2.06 4.10
CA ASP A 51 -55.57 2.25 4.66
C ASP A 51 -55.33 3.67 5.16
N ASP A 52 -56.38 4.51 5.19
CA ASP A 52 -56.36 5.89 5.72
C ASP A 52 -55.15 6.72 5.17
N TRP A 53 -54.94 6.71 3.86
CA TRP A 53 -53.74 7.33 3.25
C TRP A 53 -53.61 8.84 3.58
N GLU A 54 -54.73 9.53 3.81
CA GLU A 54 -54.75 10.96 4.17
C GLU A 54 -54.28 11.23 5.58
N LYS A 55 -54.57 10.33 6.52
CA LYS A 55 -54.23 10.49 7.94
C LYS A 55 -52.83 10.02 8.29
N THR A 56 -52.11 9.39 7.35
CA THR A 56 -50.74 8.91 7.59
C THR A 56 -49.83 10.11 7.85
N LYS A 57 -49.17 10.13 9.01
CA LYS A 57 -48.21 11.18 9.38
C LYS A 57 -47.06 11.24 8.39
N PRO A 58 -46.47 12.43 8.11
CA PRO A 58 -45.38 12.59 7.15
C PRO A 58 -44.18 11.66 7.40
N ASP A 59 -43.82 11.45 8.67
CA ASP A 59 -42.68 10.59 9.02
C ASP A 59 -42.92 9.15 8.67
N ASN A 60 -44.15 8.64 8.90
CA ASN A 60 -44.53 7.28 8.51
C ASN A 60 -44.56 7.11 6.98
N ARG A 61 -44.81 8.17 6.23
CA ARG A 61 -44.72 8.14 4.77
C ARG A 61 -43.25 7.94 4.31
N VAL A 62 -42.34 8.70 4.92
CA VAL A 62 -40.90 8.60 4.64
C VAL A 62 -40.38 7.24 5.07
N ALA A 63 -40.71 6.75 6.26
CA ALA A 63 -40.32 5.45 6.76
C ALA A 63 -40.72 4.31 5.80
N GLN A 64 -42.01 4.31 5.36
CA GLN A 64 -42.49 3.30 4.40
C GLN A 64 -41.81 3.39 3.03
N ALA A 65 -41.49 4.58 2.56
CA ALA A 65 -40.75 4.75 1.30
C ALA A 65 -39.31 4.20 1.40
N ILE A 66 -38.63 4.47 2.51
CA ILE A 66 -37.27 3.93 2.78
C ILE A 66 -37.31 2.41 2.89
N GLU A 67 -38.29 1.87 3.63
CA GLU A 67 -38.47 0.42 3.78
C GLU A 67 -38.70 -0.28 2.42
N ALA A 68 -39.60 0.27 1.59
CA ALA A 68 -39.84 -0.26 0.24
C ALA A 68 -38.57 -0.23 -0.64
N ARG A 69 -37.79 0.82 -0.57
CA ARG A 69 -36.54 0.93 -1.32
C ARG A 69 -35.48 -0.04 -0.81
N LEU A 70 -35.35 -0.21 0.51
CA LEU A 70 -34.46 -1.18 1.13
C LEU A 70 -34.80 -2.61 0.71
N ILE A 71 -36.07 -3.00 0.79
CA ILE A 71 -36.55 -4.31 0.35
C ILE A 71 -36.13 -4.56 -1.10
N THR A 72 -36.32 -3.58 -1.97
CA THR A 72 -35.91 -3.69 -3.38
C THR A 72 -34.40 -3.92 -3.54
N LEU A 73 -33.58 -3.18 -2.80
CA LEU A 73 -32.12 -3.32 -2.87
C LEU A 73 -31.64 -4.64 -2.26
N ILE A 74 -32.28 -5.12 -1.20
CA ILE A 74 -31.94 -6.40 -0.55
C ILE A 74 -32.19 -7.57 -1.50
N PHE A 75 -33.29 -7.58 -2.25
CA PHE A 75 -33.64 -8.66 -3.18
C PHE A 75 -32.97 -8.55 -4.58
N LYS A 76 -32.17 -7.52 -4.82
CA LYS A 76 -31.43 -7.38 -6.08
C LYS A 76 -30.30 -8.41 -6.15
N ASN A 77 -30.33 -9.29 -7.17
CA ASN A 77 -29.40 -10.43 -7.30
C ASN A 77 -27.93 -10.03 -7.48
N LYS A 78 -27.65 -8.93 -8.20
CA LYS A 78 -26.29 -8.36 -8.35
C LYS A 78 -26.31 -6.94 -7.83
N LYS A 79 -25.65 -6.69 -6.70
CA LYS A 79 -25.56 -5.38 -6.08
C LYS A 79 -24.27 -4.69 -6.51
N SER A 80 -24.35 -3.44 -6.97
CA SER A 80 -23.19 -2.59 -7.22
C SER A 80 -22.68 -1.96 -5.90
N SER A 81 -21.47 -1.40 -5.94
CA SER A 81 -20.94 -0.63 -4.79
C SER A 81 -21.82 0.59 -4.45
N GLY A 82 -22.53 1.14 -5.46
CA GLY A 82 -23.52 2.19 -5.28
C GLY A 82 -24.75 1.70 -4.50
N ASP A 83 -25.27 0.51 -4.84
CA ASP A 83 -26.40 -0.10 -4.13
C ASP A 83 -26.07 -0.33 -2.66
N MET A 84 -24.85 -0.78 -2.32
CA MET A 84 -24.44 -1.00 -0.93
C MET A 84 -24.35 0.31 -0.15
N LYS A 85 -23.83 1.40 -0.76
CA LYS A 85 -23.81 2.72 -0.14
C LYS A 85 -25.22 3.27 0.07
N GLU A 86 -26.13 3.00 -0.85
CA GLU A 86 -27.54 3.40 -0.72
C GLU A 86 -28.23 2.64 0.41
N VAL A 87 -27.99 1.34 0.56
CA VAL A 87 -28.48 0.53 1.69
C VAL A 87 -28.01 1.11 3.02
N ASP A 88 -26.72 1.42 3.16
CA ASP A 88 -26.17 2.02 4.39
C ASP A 88 -26.79 3.38 4.69
N LEU A 89 -26.97 4.23 3.68
CA LEU A 89 -27.64 5.53 3.83
C LEU A 89 -29.08 5.36 4.33
N LEU A 90 -29.86 4.50 3.68
CA LEU A 90 -31.28 4.30 4.01
C LEU A 90 -31.45 3.68 5.41
N MET A 91 -30.55 2.77 5.83
CA MET A 91 -30.56 2.24 7.20
C MET A 91 -30.31 3.32 8.25
N ARG A 92 -29.38 4.25 8.00
CA ARG A 92 -29.13 5.39 8.89
C ARG A 92 -30.34 6.33 8.98
N GLU A 93 -31.02 6.56 7.87
CA GLU A 93 -32.21 7.41 7.88
C GLU A 93 -33.38 6.75 8.63
N LEU A 94 -33.57 5.43 8.54
CA LEU A 94 -34.52 4.69 9.37
C LEU A 94 -34.20 4.82 10.87
N GLU A 95 -32.91 4.70 11.23
CA GLU A 95 -32.50 4.89 12.63
C GLU A 95 -32.81 6.30 13.12
N ARG A 96 -32.58 7.32 12.29
CA ARG A 96 -32.95 8.72 12.62
C ARG A 96 -34.44 8.91 12.81
N LEU A 97 -35.25 8.33 11.94
CA LEU A 97 -36.72 8.40 12.08
C LEU A 97 -37.20 7.70 13.36
N ALA A 98 -36.66 6.55 13.69
CA ALA A 98 -37.00 5.84 14.93
C ALA A 98 -36.62 6.66 16.18
N ARG A 99 -35.53 7.41 16.15
CA ARG A 99 -35.15 8.35 17.23
C ARG A 99 -36.13 9.51 17.35
N ILE A 100 -36.59 10.08 16.23
CA ILE A 100 -37.59 11.16 16.21
C ILE A 100 -38.91 10.67 16.77
N GLU A 101 -39.36 9.49 16.40
CA GLU A 101 -40.59 8.87 16.88
C GLU A 101 -40.51 8.64 18.40
N ARG A 102 -39.40 8.06 18.88
CA ARG A 102 -39.18 7.87 20.32
C ARG A 102 -39.15 9.19 21.08
N TYR A 103 -38.57 10.25 20.55
CA TYR A 103 -38.57 11.58 21.14
C TYR A 103 -39.98 12.15 21.25
N ARG A 104 -40.85 11.93 20.25
CA ARG A 104 -42.23 12.36 20.27
C ARG A 104 -43.04 11.69 21.37
N ASP A 105 -42.74 10.41 21.64
CA ASP A 105 -43.42 9.65 22.69
C ASP A 105 -42.91 10.00 24.09
N THR A 106 -41.61 10.24 24.24
CA THR A 106 -40.96 10.42 25.55
C THR A 106 -40.73 11.88 25.94
N GLY A 107 -40.62 12.78 24.94
CA GLY A 107 -40.24 14.18 25.14
C GLY A 107 -38.81 14.41 25.62
N LYS A 108 -37.95 13.37 25.58
CA LYS A 108 -36.58 13.44 26.10
C LYS A 108 -35.59 13.77 25.01
N GLU A 109 -34.88 14.90 25.10
CA GLU A 109 -33.81 15.28 24.13
C GLU A 109 -32.73 14.21 23.97
N SER A 110 -32.51 13.37 24.98
CA SER A 110 -31.58 12.23 24.90
C SER A 110 -31.95 11.20 23.83
N ASP A 111 -33.21 11.12 23.43
CA ASP A 111 -33.64 10.18 22.38
C ASP A 111 -33.28 10.70 20.97
N LEU A 112 -33.16 12.02 20.79
CA LEU A 112 -32.71 12.63 19.53
C LEU A 112 -31.18 12.60 19.39
N ASN A 113 -30.47 12.78 20.50
CA ASN A 113 -29.02 12.81 20.48
C ASN A 113 -28.43 11.94 21.61
N PRO A 114 -27.94 10.72 21.32
CA PRO A 114 -27.38 9.82 22.33
C PRO A 114 -26.26 10.45 23.17
N ASN A 115 -25.58 11.47 22.63
CA ASN A 115 -24.53 12.19 23.35
C ASN A 115 -25.03 13.08 24.47
N ILE A 116 -26.35 13.43 24.50
CA ILE A 116 -26.94 14.23 25.57
C ILE A 116 -27.14 13.41 26.87
N GLN A 117 -27.37 12.10 26.78
CA GLN A 117 -27.40 11.21 27.95
C GLN A 117 -26.09 11.25 28.75
N ASN A 118 -24.96 11.53 28.08
CA ASN A 118 -23.67 11.58 28.73
C ASN A 118 -23.37 12.91 29.45
N ARG A 119 -24.17 13.98 29.24
CA ARG A 119 -23.98 15.26 29.95
C ARG A 119 -24.38 15.21 31.41
N ASN A 120 -25.37 14.40 31.76
CA ASN A 120 -25.89 14.24 33.13
C ASN A 120 -25.47 12.92 33.80
N ALA A 121 -24.80 12.03 33.08
CA ALA A 121 -24.18 10.88 33.70
C ALA A 121 -22.94 11.37 34.47
N VAL A 122 -22.83 10.96 35.73
CA VAL A 122 -21.63 11.08 36.57
C VAL A 122 -20.42 10.81 35.68
N ALA A 123 -19.46 11.76 35.66
CA ALA A 123 -18.32 11.74 34.77
C ALA A 123 -17.77 10.30 34.64
N LYS A 124 -18.08 9.65 33.54
CA LYS A 124 -17.40 8.37 33.20
C LYS A 124 -15.91 8.68 33.32
N LYS A 125 -15.23 8.01 34.24
CA LYS A 125 -13.76 8.06 34.32
C LYS A 125 -13.26 8.07 32.90
N GLN A 126 -12.65 9.18 32.46
CA GLN A 126 -12.12 9.28 31.11
C GLN A 126 -11.28 8.04 30.86
N LYS A 127 -11.67 7.20 29.89
CA LYS A 127 -10.87 6.05 29.50
C LYS A 127 -9.45 6.59 29.26
N LYS A 128 -8.45 6.03 29.94
CA LYS A 128 -7.05 6.39 29.64
C LYS A 128 -6.83 6.18 28.15
N PRO A 129 -6.10 7.06 27.48
CA PRO A 129 -5.81 6.87 26.07
C PRO A 129 -5.19 5.48 25.83
N ASN A 130 -5.40 4.90 24.65
CA ASN A 130 -4.88 3.58 24.25
C ASN A 130 -5.24 2.45 25.25
N THR A 131 -6.44 2.47 25.83
CA THR A 131 -6.87 1.48 26.83
C THR A 131 -8.05 0.67 26.30
N PHE A 132 -7.99 -0.64 26.46
CA PHE A 132 -8.99 -1.61 26.05
C PHE A 132 -9.63 -2.28 27.28
N THR A 133 -10.90 -2.57 27.22
CA THR A 133 -11.58 -3.46 28.16
C THR A 133 -11.23 -4.93 27.86
N GLU A 134 -11.45 -5.83 28.81
CA GLU A 134 -11.25 -7.27 28.60
C GLU A 134 -12.09 -7.78 27.41
N GLN A 135 -13.32 -7.32 27.27
CA GLN A 135 -14.19 -7.65 26.13
C GLN A 135 -13.64 -7.15 24.80
N GLU A 136 -13.11 -5.92 24.75
CA GLU A 136 -12.47 -5.38 23.53
C GLU A 136 -11.20 -6.17 23.17
N VAL A 137 -10.43 -6.63 24.15
CA VAL A 137 -9.27 -7.49 23.90
C VAL A 137 -9.71 -8.85 23.33
N GLU A 138 -10.77 -9.45 23.86
CA GLU A 138 -11.32 -10.72 23.34
C GLU A 138 -11.84 -10.57 21.91
N ILE A 139 -12.54 -9.48 21.60
CA ILE A 139 -12.99 -9.16 20.23
C ILE A 139 -11.79 -9.07 19.28
N LEU A 140 -10.70 -8.41 19.68
CA LEU A 140 -9.50 -8.28 18.87
C LEU A 140 -8.81 -9.64 18.63
N ILE A 141 -8.77 -10.51 19.65
CA ILE A 141 -8.21 -11.85 19.54
C ILE A 141 -9.00 -12.68 18.53
N THR A 142 -10.32 -12.72 18.69
CA THR A 142 -11.23 -13.45 17.81
C THR A 142 -11.11 -12.93 16.37
N ALA A 143 -11.17 -11.62 16.16
CA ALA A 143 -11.03 -11.01 14.84
C ALA A 143 -9.65 -11.27 14.18
N PHE A 144 -8.61 -11.44 14.97
CA PHE A 144 -7.30 -11.82 14.46
C PHE A 144 -7.26 -13.29 14.01
N GLU A 145 -7.84 -14.20 14.79
CA GLU A 145 -7.78 -15.63 14.53
C GLU A 145 -8.73 -16.09 13.42
N GLU A 146 -9.89 -15.45 13.26
CA GLU A 146 -10.93 -15.84 12.28
C GLU A 146 -10.50 -15.68 10.81
N ASN A 147 -9.51 -14.86 10.51
CA ASN A 147 -9.13 -14.49 9.15
C ASN A 147 -7.70 -14.89 8.78
N LEU A 148 -7.17 -15.96 9.39
CA LEU A 148 -5.82 -16.43 9.11
C LEU A 148 -5.82 -17.47 7.98
N TYR A 149 -4.94 -17.27 7.00
CA TYR A 149 -4.63 -18.27 5.99
C TYR A 149 -3.78 -19.41 6.59
N ASP A 150 -3.70 -20.55 5.94
CA ASP A 150 -3.00 -21.73 6.46
C ASP A 150 -1.53 -21.45 6.81
N TYR A 151 -0.78 -20.76 5.96
CA TYR A 151 0.60 -20.37 6.24
C TYR A 151 0.72 -19.36 7.39
N GLN A 152 -0.30 -18.52 7.62
CA GLN A 152 -0.34 -17.61 8.78
C GLN A 152 -0.65 -18.38 10.06
N TRP A 153 -1.41 -19.45 9.99
CA TRP A 153 -1.57 -20.39 11.11
C TRP A 153 -0.26 -21.06 11.47
N ASP A 154 0.64 -21.36 10.52
CA ASP A 154 1.98 -21.85 10.81
C ASP A 154 2.82 -20.81 11.57
N TRP A 155 2.73 -19.53 11.15
CA TRP A 155 3.37 -18.43 11.89
C TRP A 155 2.82 -18.28 13.30
N TYR A 156 1.51 -18.42 13.47
CA TYR A 156 0.84 -18.37 14.78
C TYR A 156 1.31 -19.50 15.70
N ARG A 157 1.32 -20.75 15.22
CA ARG A 157 1.82 -21.92 15.96
C ARG A 157 3.29 -21.76 16.32
N ALA A 158 4.11 -21.17 15.43
CA ALA A 158 5.51 -20.87 15.67
C ALA A 158 5.73 -19.62 16.54
N GLY A 159 4.68 -18.95 17.01
CA GLY A 159 4.73 -17.72 17.80
C GLY A 159 5.57 -17.83 19.08
N ASN A 160 5.75 -19.03 19.62
CA ASN A 160 6.59 -19.30 20.80
C ASN A 160 8.07 -19.55 20.48
N GLN A 161 8.44 -19.68 19.19
CA GLN A 161 9.84 -19.86 18.80
C GLN A 161 10.65 -18.60 19.13
N ARG A 162 11.84 -18.81 19.69
CA ARG A 162 12.70 -17.70 20.11
C ARG A 162 13.13 -16.82 18.96
N THR A 163 13.47 -17.44 17.84
CA THR A 163 13.89 -16.73 16.62
C THR A 163 13.23 -17.38 15.42
N ARG A 164 12.54 -16.59 14.63
CA ARG A 164 11.90 -17.00 13.38
C ARG A 164 12.52 -16.21 12.23
N ALA A 165 12.80 -16.88 11.12
CA ALA A 165 13.19 -16.24 9.85
C ALA A 165 12.32 -16.80 8.73
N ILE A 166 11.68 -15.91 8.00
CA ILE A 166 10.69 -16.25 6.98
C ILE A 166 11.08 -15.58 5.67
N LEU A 167 11.28 -16.38 4.63
CA LEU A 167 11.24 -15.88 3.26
C LEU A 167 9.81 -15.97 2.77
N LYS A 168 9.32 -14.88 2.25
CA LYS A 168 7.92 -14.77 1.86
C LYS A 168 7.77 -14.16 0.46
N SER A 169 6.74 -14.58 -0.25
CA SER A 169 6.29 -13.90 -1.45
C SER A 169 5.89 -12.45 -1.14
N ARG A 170 5.91 -11.62 -2.16
CA ARG A 170 5.41 -10.25 -2.09
C ARG A 170 3.89 -10.27 -1.86
N GLN A 171 3.37 -9.30 -1.10
CA GLN A 171 1.94 -9.02 -0.87
C GLN A 171 1.09 -10.13 -0.24
N ILE A 172 1.66 -11.18 0.32
CA ILE A 172 0.91 -12.23 1.04
C ILE A 172 0.50 -11.82 2.47
N GLY A 173 0.45 -10.53 2.78
CA GLY A 173 -0.05 -10.03 4.06
C GLY A 173 0.86 -10.20 5.26
N ALA A 174 2.17 -10.43 5.10
CA ALA A 174 3.08 -10.67 6.23
C ALA A 174 3.16 -9.47 7.19
N THR A 175 3.35 -8.24 6.70
CA THR A 175 3.39 -7.03 7.53
C THR A 175 2.07 -6.82 8.27
N PHE A 176 0.95 -7.08 7.58
CA PHE A 176 -0.39 -7.02 8.15
C PHE A 176 -0.59 -8.05 9.29
N TYR A 177 -0.15 -9.28 9.09
CA TYR A 177 -0.22 -10.35 10.08
C TYR A 177 0.64 -10.03 11.31
N PHE A 178 1.94 -9.69 11.11
CA PHE A 178 2.87 -9.46 12.23
C PHE A 178 2.54 -8.17 13.00
N ALA A 179 1.92 -7.17 12.39
CA ALA A 179 1.39 -6.01 13.08
C ALA A 179 0.32 -6.42 14.11
N ARG A 180 -0.62 -7.27 13.71
CA ARG A 180 -1.70 -7.76 14.56
C ARG A 180 -1.20 -8.76 15.61
N GLU A 181 -0.34 -9.73 15.24
CA GLU A 181 0.30 -10.66 16.19
C GLU A 181 0.99 -9.90 17.31
N ALA A 182 1.81 -8.92 16.96
CA ALA A 182 2.55 -8.12 17.94
C ALA A 182 1.63 -7.31 18.85
N PHE A 183 0.58 -6.71 18.28
CA PHE A 183 -0.38 -5.93 19.06
C PHE A 183 -1.15 -6.80 20.04
N ILE A 184 -1.63 -7.97 19.63
CA ILE A 184 -2.29 -8.95 20.50
C ILE A 184 -1.33 -9.45 21.59
N ASP A 185 -0.07 -9.77 21.23
CA ASP A 185 0.93 -10.17 22.24
C ASP A 185 1.18 -9.05 23.27
N ALA A 186 1.25 -7.79 22.83
CA ALA A 186 1.39 -6.65 23.73
C ALA A 186 0.21 -6.50 24.68
N LEU A 187 -1.03 -6.64 24.20
CA LEU A 187 -2.25 -6.57 25.01
C LEU A 187 -2.29 -7.71 26.04
N LYS A 188 -1.99 -8.95 25.62
CA LYS A 188 -2.04 -10.15 26.48
C LYS A 188 -0.93 -10.17 27.52
N THR A 189 0.29 -9.76 27.17
CA THR A 189 1.48 -10.05 27.99
C THR A 189 2.16 -8.82 28.59
N GLY A 190 1.82 -7.63 28.13
CA GLY A 190 2.52 -6.41 28.51
C GLY A 190 3.92 -6.26 27.91
N ARG A 191 4.30 -7.12 26.95
CA ARG A 191 5.61 -7.07 26.32
C ARG A 191 5.70 -5.91 25.34
N ASN A 192 6.82 -5.21 25.37
CA ASN A 192 7.13 -4.21 24.34
C ASN A 192 7.32 -4.89 23.00
N GLN A 193 6.94 -4.19 21.94
CA GLN A 193 7.06 -4.64 20.55
C GLN A 193 7.88 -3.61 19.78
N ILE A 194 8.88 -4.05 19.04
CA ILE A 194 9.79 -3.22 18.29
C ILE A 194 9.71 -3.64 16.82
N PHE A 195 9.29 -2.72 15.96
CA PHE A 195 9.21 -2.93 14.53
C PHE A 195 10.37 -2.20 13.87
N LEU A 196 11.23 -2.94 13.20
CA LEU A 196 12.35 -2.44 12.41
C LEU A 196 12.07 -2.73 10.93
N SER A 197 12.20 -1.72 10.10
CA SER A 197 12.12 -1.83 8.64
C SER A 197 13.28 -1.10 7.99
N ALA A 198 13.41 -1.24 6.67
CA ALA A 198 14.46 -0.57 5.91
C ALA A 198 14.43 0.96 6.07
N SER A 199 13.25 1.55 6.25
CA SER A 199 13.08 2.96 6.64
C SER A 199 11.99 3.13 7.70
N LYS A 200 11.98 4.28 8.36
CA LYS A 200 10.95 4.64 9.35
C LYS A 200 9.57 4.73 8.69
N ALA A 201 9.51 5.22 7.45
CA ALA A 201 8.28 5.26 6.67
C ALA A 201 7.66 3.86 6.53
N GLN A 202 8.46 2.86 6.22
CA GLN A 202 8.03 1.45 6.16
C GLN A 202 7.62 0.91 7.53
N ALA A 203 8.37 1.20 8.59
CA ALA A 203 8.01 0.78 9.94
C ALA A 203 6.65 1.36 10.38
N HIS A 204 6.28 2.55 9.91
CA HIS A 204 4.98 3.16 10.16
C HIS A 204 3.81 2.46 9.47
N ILE A 205 4.04 1.58 8.50
CA ILE A 205 2.98 0.71 7.93
C ILE A 205 2.43 -0.21 9.02
N PHE A 206 3.29 -0.78 9.87
CA PHE A 206 2.84 -1.54 11.05
C PHE A 206 1.95 -0.72 11.96
N LYS A 207 2.34 0.53 12.23
CA LYS A 207 1.55 1.46 13.04
C LYS A 207 0.17 1.67 12.46
N THR A 208 0.09 1.92 11.15
CA THR A 208 -1.17 2.12 10.44
C THR A 208 -2.07 0.89 10.55
N TYR A 209 -1.55 -0.32 10.32
CA TYR A 209 -2.31 -1.56 10.45
C TYR A 209 -2.79 -1.80 11.88
N ILE A 210 -1.97 -1.51 12.89
CA ILE A 210 -2.38 -1.63 14.30
C ILE A 210 -3.48 -0.64 14.64
N GLN A 211 -3.34 0.62 14.23
CA GLN A 211 -4.33 1.67 14.47
C GLN A 211 -5.66 1.34 13.79
N GLN A 212 -5.61 0.92 12.53
CA GLN A 212 -6.79 0.53 11.77
C GLN A 212 -7.48 -0.67 12.42
N PHE A 213 -6.75 -1.73 12.75
CA PHE A 213 -7.29 -2.93 13.40
C PHE A 213 -7.96 -2.62 14.73
N ALA A 214 -7.32 -1.81 15.57
CA ALA A 214 -7.89 -1.40 16.84
C ALA A 214 -9.19 -0.60 16.65
N PHE A 215 -9.18 0.35 15.72
CA PHE A 215 -10.34 1.22 15.47
C PHE A 215 -11.53 0.47 14.85
N GLU A 216 -11.29 -0.39 13.85
CA GLU A 216 -12.33 -1.15 13.17
C GLU A 216 -13.12 -2.07 14.12
N HIS A 217 -12.43 -2.73 15.03
CA HIS A 217 -13.06 -3.73 15.91
C HIS A 217 -13.52 -3.18 17.26
N THR A 218 -12.94 -2.07 17.75
CA THR A 218 -13.25 -1.56 19.10
C THR A 218 -13.60 -0.08 19.14
N GLY A 219 -13.42 0.66 18.04
CA GLY A 219 -13.59 2.12 18.02
C GLY A 219 -12.50 2.88 18.80
N VAL A 220 -11.47 2.23 19.29
CA VAL A 220 -10.38 2.87 20.05
C VAL A 220 -9.36 3.46 19.09
N GLU A 221 -9.20 4.79 19.12
CA GLU A 221 -8.12 5.48 18.39
C GLU A 221 -6.81 5.38 19.17
N LEU A 222 -5.83 4.67 18.62
CA LEU A 222 -4.49 4.61 19.16
C LEU A 222 -3.67 5.84 18.77
N LYS A 223 -3.02 6.48 19.75
CA LYS A 223 -2.23 7.71 19.58
C LYS A 223 -0.83 7.57 20.14
N GLY A 224 0.08 8.36 19.59
CA GLY A 224 1.49 8.40 20.03
C GLY A 224 2.47 7.78 19.03
N ASP A 225 3.74 8.09 19.23
CA ASP A 225 4.89 7.49 18.56
C ASP A 225 6.10 7.59 19.52
N PRO A 226 6.39 6.51 20.27
CA PRO A 226 5.75 5.18 20.29
C PRO A 226 4.29 5.21 20.78
N ILE A 227 3.51 4.14 20.44
CA ILE A 227 2.20 3.92 21.02
C ILE A 227 2.41 3.22 22.38
N ILE A 228 1.90 3.82 23.46
CA ILE A 228 1.96 3.26 24.80
C ILE A 228 0.56 2.76 25.16
N LEU A 229 0.41 1.45 25.42
CA LEU A 229 -0.86 0.85 25.79
C LEU A 229 -1.22 1.21 27.23
N GLY A 230 -2.43 1.75 27.42
CA GLY A 230 -2.89 2.18 28.76
C GLY A 230 -3.15 1.01 29.71
N ASN A 231 -3.37 -0.20 29.19
CA ASN A 231 -3.65 -1.41 29.98
C ASN A 231 -2.44 -1.85 30.85
N ASN A 232 -1.27 -1.93 30.24
CA ASN A 232 -0.09 -2.58 30.83
C ASN A 232 1.22 -1.87 30.55
N GLN A 233 1.18 -0.66 30.00
CA GLN A 233 2.32 0.19 29.64
C GLN A 233 3.27 -0.43 28.59
N ALA A 234 2.80 -1.43 27.81
CA ALA A 234 3.57 -1.97 26.70
C ALA A 234 3.78 -0.89 25.63
N ASN A 235 5.01 -0.79 25.14
CA ASN A 235 5.40 0.16 24.11
C ASN A 235 5.44 -0.53 22.74
N LEU A 236 4.80 0.07 21.75
CA LEU A 236 4.91 -0.30 20.35
C LEU A 236 5.80 0.76 19.66
N THR A 237 7.01 0.39 19.28
CA THR A 237 8.05 1.29 18.79
C THR A 237 8.36 0.99 17.32
N PHE A 238 8.39 2.01 16.48
CA PHE A 238 8.55 1.91 15.03
C PHE A 238 9.84 2.58 14.58
N LEU A 239 10.81 1.79 14.08
CA LEU A 239 12.18 2.21 13.82
C LEU A 239 12.59 1.97 12.37
N GLY A 240 13.36 2.90 11.82
CA GLY A 240 14.15 2.70 10.61
C GLY A 240 15.51 2.06 10.91
N THR A 241 16.37 1.99 9.91
CA THR A 241 17.68 1.31 9.98
C THR A 241 18.78 2.06 10.71
N ASN A 242 18.48 3.17 11.37
CA ASN A 242 19.45 3.88 12.17
C ASN A 242 19.80 3.10 13.46
N ALA A 243 20.94 2.42 13.45
CA ALA A 243 21.39 1.59 14.58
C ALA A 243 21.53 2.36 15.90
N ARG A 244 21.76 3.69 15.84
CA ARG A 244 21.89 4.53 17.03
C ARG A 244 20.55 4.75 17.73
N THR A 245 19.47 4.95 16.98
CA THR A 245 18.14 5.12 17.55
C THR A 245 17.55 3.82 18.07
N ALA A 246 18.00 2.68 17.53
CA ALA A 246 17.57 1.35 17.98
C ALA A 246 18.17 0.94 19.34
N GLN A 247 19.31 1.51 19.74
CA GLN A 247 19.93 1.20 21.03
C GLN A 247 19.08 1.74 22.21
N GLY A 248 18.85 0.87 23.22
CA GLY A 248 18.10 1.24 24.42
C GLY A 248 16.67 0.72 24.49
N HIS A 249 16.12 0.21 23.39
CA HIS A 249 14.82 -0.45 23.40
C HIS A 249 14.94 -1.93 23.80
N HIS A 250 13.92 -2.46 24.50
CA HIS A 250 13.86 -3.86 24.92
C HIS A 250 12.45 -4.41 24.66
N GLY A 251 12.34 -5.52 23.93
CA GLY A 251 11.04 -6.10 23.58
C GLY A 251 11.13 -7.26 22.60
N ASN A 252 9.98 -7.77 22.20
CA ASN A 252 9.88 -8.59 21.01
C ASN A 252 10.23 -7.75 19.79
N PHE A 253 10.88 -8.35 18.83
CA PHE A 253 11.47 -7.67 17.73
C PHE A 253 10.99 -8.25 16.40
N TYR A 254 10.57 -7.41 15.50
CA TYR A 254 10.10 -7.73 14.15
C TYR A 254 10.93 -6.96 13.14
N PHE A 255 11.61 -7.68 12.23
CA PHE A 255 12.46 -7.08 11.20
C PHE A 255 11.91 -7.39 9.82
N ASP A 256 11.28 -6.39 9.24
CA ASP A 256 10.73 -6.44 7.89
C ASP A 256 11.78 -6.11 6.84
N GLU A 257 11.73 -6.81 5.71
CA GLU A 257 12.60 -6.68 4.55
C GLU A 257 14.11 -6.69 4.88
N PHE A 258 14.50 -7.60 5.78
CA PHE A 258 15.88 -7.70 6.26
C PHE A 258 16.90 -8.06 5.19
N PHE A 259 16.50 -8.66 4.07
CA PHE A 259 17.36 -8.95 2.93
C PHE A 259 17.62 -7.73 2.03
N TRP A 260 16.92 -6.62 2.24
CA TRP A 260 17.10 -5.38 1.49
C TRP A 260 17.85 -4.31 2.28
N THR A 261 18.11 -4.58 3.55
CA THR A 261 18.65 -3.58 4.48
C THR A 261 20.16 -3.48 4.40
N TYR A 262 20.69 -2.27 4.23
CA TYR A 262 22.13 -2.00 4.29
C TYR A 262 22.68 -2.28 5.70
N GLY A 263 23.90 -2.85 5.77
CA GLY A 263 24.57 -3.10 7.06
C GLY A 263 23.87 -4.12 7.96
N PHE A 264 23.22 -5.14 7.39
CA PHE A 264 22.45 -6.15 8.14
C PHE A 264 23.20 -6.72 9.35
N ASN A 265 24.51 -6.98 9.25
CA ASN A 265 25.28 -7.57 10.36
C ASN A 265 25.32 -6.64 11.59
N GLU A 266 25.48 -5.35 11.39
CA GLU A 266 25.49 -4.35 12.47
C GLU A 266 24.10 -4.21 13.08
N LEU A 267 23.08 -4.04 12.25
CA LEU A 267 21.69 -3.96 12.70
C LEU A 267 21.24 -5.21 13.43
N ASN A 268 21.60 -6.40 12.94
CA ASN A 268 21.27 -7.65 13.60
C ASN A 268 21.99 -7.81 14.95
N LYS A 269 23.18 -7.24 15.11
CA LYS A 269 23.88 -7.18 16.42
C LYS A 269 23.10 -6.31 17.40
N VAL A 270 22.65 -5.14 17.00
CA VAL A 270 21.81 -4.24 17.81
C VAL A 270 20.47 -4.91 18.15
N ALA A 271 19.79 -5.46 17.15
CA ALA A 271 18.53 -6.17 17.29
C ALA A 271 18.64 -7.35 18.28
N SER A 272 19.73 -8.10 18.19
CA SER A 272 19.99 -9.20 19.13
C SER A 272 20.19 -8.70 20.56
N GLY A 273 20.74 -7.50 20.74
CA GLY A 273 20.86 -6.82 22.04
C GLY A 273 19.49 -6.44 22.62
N MET A 274 18.59 -5.86 21.80
CA MET A 274 17.24 -5.49 22.22
C MET A 274 16.41 -6.67 22.71
N ALA A 275 16.58 -7.84 22.11
CA ALA A 275 15.87 -9.08 22.47
C ALA A 275 16.79 -10.12 23.17
N MET A 276 17.74 -9.68 23.99
CA MET A 276 18.70 -10.59 24.65
C MET A 276 18.03 -11.51 25.70
N HIS A 277 17.08 -11.00 26.45
CA HIS A 277 16.43 -11.80 27.51
C HIS A 277 15.60 -12.94 26.92
N LYS A 278 15.54 -14.08 27.62
CA LYS A 278 14.80 -15.30 27.20
C LYS A 278 13.33 -15.07 26.92
N LYS A 279 12.72 -14.06 27.54
CA LYS A 279 11.30 -13.73 27.37
C LYS A 279 10.98 -13.03 26.04
N TRP A 280 12.00 -12.48 25.36
CA TRP A 280 11.81 -11.75 24.11
C TRP A 280 12.00 -12.65 22.89
N ARG A 281 11.24 -12.40 21.85
CA ARG A 281 11.26 -13.12 20.57
C ARG A 281 11.82 -12.24 19.47
N LYS A 282 12.35 -12.87 18.43
CA LYS A 282 12.90 -12.22 17.23
C LYS A 282 12.24 -12.81 16.00
N THR A 283 11.63 -11.99 15.19
CA THR A 283 10.99 -12.40 13.95
C THR A 283 11.58 -11.60 12.80
N TYR A 284 12.11 -12.29 11.82
CA TYR A 284 12.67 -11.74 10.59
C TYR A 284 11.83 -12.22 9.43
N PHE A 285 11.41 -11.34 8.54
CA PHE A 285 10.69 -11.74 7.34
C PHE A 285 10.99 -10.79 6.19
N SER A 286 11.13 -11.33 4.98
CA SER A 286 11.57 -10.58 3.80
C SER A 286 11.28 -11.34 2.52
N THR A 287 11.13 -10.61 1.42
CA THR A 287 11.43 -11.16 0.10
C THR A 287 12.95 -11.36 0.00
N PRO A 288 13.46 -12.38 -0.74
CA PRO A 288 14.90 -12.54 -0.94
C PRO A 288 15.47 -11.46 -1.86
N SER A 289 16.71 -11.06 -1.60
CA SER A 289 17.49 -10.21 -2.51
C SER A 289 18.57 -11.05 -3.23
N THR A 290 19.85 -10.74 -3.02
CA THR A 290 20.94 -11.47 -3.66
C THR A 290 21.65 -12.41 -2.69
N MET A 291 22.29 -13.47 -3.21
CA MET A 291 23.14 -14.36 -2.41
C MET A 291 24.37 -13.65 -1.84
N ALA A 292 24.81 -12.57 -2.46
CA ALA A 292 25.92 -11.74 -1.97
C ALA A 292 25.54 -10.89 -0.74
N HIS A 293 24.26 -10.75 -0.43
CA HIS A 293 23.81 -9.96 0.70
C HIS A 293 24.23 -10.53 2.06
N GLN A 294 24.60 -9.65 3.01
CA GLN A 294 25.08 -10.06 4.34
C GLN A 294 24.13 -10.97 5.12
N ALA A 295 22.81 -10.85 4.91
CA ALA A 295 21.81 -11.68 5.52
C ALA A 295 21.78 -13.12 5.01
N TYR A 296 22.38 -13.41 3.84
CA TYR A 296 22.40 -14.76 3.27
C TYR A 296 23.11 -15.76 4.19
N ALA A 297 24.26 -15.38 4.77
CA ALA A 297 24.97 -16.22 5.73
C ALA A 297 24.19 -16.45 7.05
N PHE A 298 23.29 -15.54 7.42
CA PHE A 298 22.35 -15.73 8.54
C PHE A 298 21.24 -16.71 8.15
N TRP A 299 20.71 -16.61 6.94
CA TRP A 299 19.66 -17.48 6.43
C TRP A 299 20.12 -18.92 6.24
N THR A 300 21.30 -19.14 5.65
CA THR A 300 21.85 -20.47 5.38
C THR A 300 22.48 -21.16 6.59
N GLY A 301 22.64 -20.44 7.70
CA GLY A 301 23.36 -20.95 8.88
C GLY A 301 24.89 -20.87 8.76
N GLU A 302 25.44 -20.35 7.67
CA GLU A 302 26.90 -20.16 7.52
C GLU A 302 27.49 -19.28 8.62
N ARG A 303 26.70 -18.31 9.11
CA ARG A 303 27.09 -17.48 10.25
C ARG A 303 27.35 -18.30 11.50
N TYR A 304 26.58 -19.37 11.74
CA TYR A 304 26.81 -20.30 12.83
C TYR A 304 28.12 -21.09 12.63
N ASN A 305 28.41 -21.48 11.38
CA ASN A 305 29.57 -22.27 11.01
C ASN A 305 30.88 -21.47 11.02
N ARG A 306 30.80 -20.14 10.99
CA ARG A 306 31.99 -19.29 10.92
C ARG A 306 32.87 -19.46 12.16
N GLY A 307 34.15 -19.82 11.93
CA GLY A 307 35.11 -20.08 13.01
C GLY A 307 35.00 -21.45 13.70
N ARG A 308 34.07 -22.33 13.23
CA ARG A 308 33.94 -23.69 13.80
C ARG A 308 34.71 -24.73 12.98
N PRO A 309 35.31 -25.74 13.64
CA PRO A 309 35.88 -26.89 12.97
C PRO A 309 34.87 -27.60 12.07
N LYS A 310 35.34 -28.33 11.04
CA LYS A 310 34.47 -28.98 10.04
C LYS A 310 33.48 -29.98 10.67
N ASP A 311 33.90 -30.70 11.69
CA ASP A 311 33.09 -31.68 12.43
C ASP A 311 31.96 -31.07 13.27
N GLN A 312 32.04 -29.76 13.57
CA GLN A 312 31.03 -29.03 14.33
C GLN A 312 30.13 -28.14 13.47
N ARG A 313 30.35 -28.15 12.13
CA ARG A 313 29.53 -27.36 11.22
C ARG A 313 28.22 -28.04 10.95
N LEU A 314 27.16 -27.23 10.95
CA LEU A 314 25.81 -27.67 10.60
C LEU A 314 25.63 -27.51 9.09
N ASN A 315 25.01 -28.49 8.47
CA ASN A 315 24.50 -28.38 7.11
C ASN A 315 22.98 -28.23 7.17
N ILE A 316 22.50 -27.04 6.93
CA ILE A 316 21.06 -26.71 7.03
C ILE A 316 20.51 -26.70 5.61
N ASP A 317 19.55 -27.58 5.35
CA ASP A 317 18.80 -27.55 4.11
C ASP A 317 17.81 -26.40 4.13
N VAL A 318 18.09 -25.39 3.30
CA VAL A 318 17.27 -24.18 3.12
C VAL A 318 16.47 -24.19 1.81
N SER A 319 16.29 -25.37 1.20
CA SER A 319 15.42 -25.54 0.05
C SER A 319 13.95 -25.28 0.40
N HIS A 320 13.16 -24.91 -0.60
CA HIS A 320 11.71 -24.71 -0.43
C HIS A 320 11.03 -25.97 0.13
N ASP A 321 11.35 -27.15 -0.42
CA ASP A 321 10.75 -28.40 0.03
C ASP A 321 11.02 -28.71 1.52
N ALA A 322 12.20 -28.36 2.00
CA ALA A 322 12.57 -28.56 3.41
C ALA A 322 11.89 -27.53 4.35
N LEU A 323 11.51 -26.35 3.84
CA LEU A 323 11.09 -25.23 4.67
C LEU A 323 9.65 -24.76 4.43
N LYS A 324 8.92 -25.23 3.42
CA LYS A 324 7.56 -24.79 3.10
C LYS A 324 6.56 -24.91 4.26
N ASN A 325 6.69 -25.95 5.10
CA ASN A 325 5.81 -26.16 6.25
C ASN A 325 6.38 -25.58 7.57
N GLY A 326 7.47 -24.82 7.48
CA GLY A 326 8.15 -24.28 8.64
C GLY A 326 8.80 -25.34 9.56
N ARG A 327 10.07 -25.14 9.91
CA ARG A 327 10.74 -26.05 10.85
C ARG A 327 11.78 -25.34 11.73
N LEU A 328 11.97 -25.88 12.92
CA LEU A 328 13.09 -25.50 13.78
C LEU A 328 14.35 -26.20 13.28
N CYS A 329 15.31 -25.43 12.76
CA CYS A 329 16.56 -25.95 12.24
C CYS A 329 17.58 -26.21 13.35
N GLU A 330 18.69 -26.87 13.00
CA GLU A 330 19.73 -27.34 13.91
C GLU A 330 20.44 -26.20 14.66
N ASP A 331 20.50 -25.01 14.04
CA ASP A 331 21.02 -23.77 14.64
C ASP A 331 20.04 -23.03 15.57
N LYS A 332 18.89 -23.68 15.88
CA LYS A 332 17.80 -23.13 16.70
C LYS A 332 17.08 -21.93 16.10
N LEU A 333 17.18 -21.76 14.80
CA LEU A 333 16.39 -20.79 14.04
C LEU A 333 15.21 -21.53 13.37
N TRP A 334 14.00 -21.10 13.68
CA TRP A 334 12.82 -21.57 12.95
C TRP A 334 12.77 -20.87 11.61
N ARG A 335 12.68 -21.65 10.51
CA ARG A 335 12.65 -21.12 9.15
C ARG A 335 11.41 -21.59 8.42
N GLN A 336 10.89 -20.70 7.55
CA GLN A 336 9.87 -21.06 6.58
C GLN A 336 10.11 -20.30 5.28
N ILE A 337 9.71 -20.90 4.15
CA ILE A 337 9.58 -20.27 2.85
C ILE A 337 8.11 -20.35 2.46
N VAL A 338 7.51 -19.20 2.13
CA VAL A 338 6.12 -19.11 1.67
C VAL A 338 6.11 -18.44 0.31
N THR A 339 6.01 -19.22 -0.75
CA THR A 339 5.86 -18.74 -2.13
C THR A 339 4.43 -18.28 -2.39
N ILE A 340 4.19 -17.64 -3.55
CA ILE A 340 2.84 -17.27 -3.97
C ILE A 340 1.93 -18.51 -4.10
N LEU A 341 2.49 -19.63 -4.59
CA LEU A 341 1.75 -20.90 -4.73
C LEU A 341 1.41 -21.51 -3.37
N ASP A 342 2.31 -21.41 -2.37
CA ASP A 342 2.00 -21.85 -1.01
C ASP A 342 0.88 -20.99 -0.40
N ALA A 343 0.89 -19.69 -0.68
CA ALA A 343 -0.15 -18.78 -0.21
C ALA A 343 -1.51 -19.09 -0.85
N GLU A 344 -1.56 -19.28 -2.17
CA GLU A 344 -2.77 -19.66 -2.89
C GLU A 344 -3.31 -21.00 -2.38
N ASN A 345 -2.47 -22.03 -2.29
CA ASN A 345 -2.84 -23.33 -1.74
C ASN A 345 -3.30 -23.27 -0.27
N GLY A 346 -2.78 -22.31 0.47
CA GLY A 346 -3.17 -22.01 1.86
C GLY A 346 -4.41 -21.13 1.99
N GLY A 347 -5.18 -20.96 0.90
CA GLY A 347 -6.45 -20.25 0.89
C GLY A 347 -6.40 -18.75 0.69
N CYS A 348 -5.23 -18.18 0.34
CA CYS A 348 -5.11 -16.76 0.04
C CYS A 348 -5.72 -16.46 -1.35
N ASP A 349 -6.82 -15.72 -1.37
CA ASP A 349 -7.62 -15.36 -2.54
C ASP A 349 -7.41 -13.89 -3.00
N LEU A 350 -6.33 -13.26 -2.54
CA LEU A 350 -6.07 -11.83 -2.81
C LEU A 350 -5.57 -11.57 -4.24
N PHE A 351 -5.18 -12.59 -4.97
CA PHE A 351 -4.56 -12.47 -6.30
C PHE A 351 -4.88 -13.69 -7.17
N ASP A 352 -4.81 -13.48 -8.48
CA ASP A 352 -4.85 -14.55 -9.49
C ASP A 352 -3.39 -14.83 -9.92
N VAL A 353 -2.90 -16.04 -9.61
CA VAL A 353 -1.51 -16.41 -9.90
C VAL A 353 -1.25 -16.53 -11.40
N ASP A 354 -2.25 -16.95 -12.18
CA ASP A 354 -2.10 -17.05 -13.63
C ASP A 354 -2.02 -15.65 -14.25
N GLU A 355 -2.80 -14.69 -13.77
CA GLU A 355 -2.69 -13.28 -14.17
C GLU A 355 -1.31 -12.70 -13.82
N LEU A 356 -0.81 -12.97 -12.62
CA LEU A 356 0.53 -12.53 -12.18
C LEU A 356 1.67 -13.10 -13.05
N ARG A 357 1.51 -14.29 -13.65
CA ARG A 357 2.48 -14.85 -14.59
C ARG A 357 2.62 -14.04 -15.88
N PHE A 358 1.57 -13.36 -16.29
CA PHE A 358 1.60 -12.43 -17.42
C PHE A 358 2.09 -11.03 -17.04
N GLU A 359 1.96 -10.67 -15.75
CA GLU A 359 2.34 -9.36 -15.25
C GLU A 359 3.81 -9.21 -14.88
N TYR A 360 4.48 -10.30 -14.48
CA TYR A 360 5.86 -10.28 -14.03
C TYR A 360 6.78 -10.98 -15.04
N SER A 361 7.97 -10.45 -15.24
CA SER A 361 9.01 -11.20 -15.96
C SER A 361 9.33 -12.51 -15.23
N ALA A 362 9.88 -13.49 -15.94
CA ALA A 362 10.24 -14.77 -15.34
C ALA A 362 11.24 -14.62 -14.16
N GLU A 363 12.17 -13.67 -14.25
CA GLU A 363 13.18 -13.39 -13.21
C GLU A 363 12.51 -12.74 -11.98
N GLU A 364 11.60 -11.78 -12.18
CA GLU A 364 10.85 -11.14 -11.09
C GLU A 364 9.86 -12.08 -10.44
N PHE A 365 9.13 -12.87 -11.24
CA PHE A 365 8.23 -13.89 -10.72
C PHE A 365 9.00 -14.88 -9.84
N ALA A 366 10.15 -15.35 -10.30
CA ALA A 366 11.01 -16.25 -9.54
C ALA A 366 11.52 -15.61 -8.24
N ASN A 367 11.93 -14.34 -8.26
CA ASN A 367 12.43 -13.66 -7.06
C ASN A 367 11.31 -13.24 -6.12
N LEU A 368 10.36 -12.41 -6.61
CA LEU A 368 9.37 -11.74 -5.76
C LEU A 368 8.26 -12.68 -5.28
N LEU A 369 7.88 -13.64 -6.12
CA LEU A 369 6.74 -14.51 -5.87
C LEU A 369 7.14 -15.93 -5.50
N MET A 370 8.22 -16.47 -6.10
CA MET A 370 8.71 -17.82 -5.81
C MET A 370 9.89 -17.86 -4.82
N CYS A 371 10.22 -16.72 -4.20
CA CYS A 371 11.25 -16.59 -3.17
C CYS A 371 12.66 -17.07 -3.60
N GLN A 372 13.02 -16.92 -4.87
CA GLN A 372 14.35 -17.24 -5.37
C GLN A 372 15.30 -16.06 -5.22
N PHE A 373 16.56 -16.34 -4.83
CA PHE A 373 17.59 -15.29 -4.73
C PHE A 373 18.04 -14.81 -6.10
N ILE A 374 18.29 -13.51 -6.23
CA ILE A 374 18.78 -12.89 -7.47
C ILE A 374 20.29 -13.19 -7.63
N ASP A 375 20.70 -13.53 -8.86
CA ASP A 375 22.08 -13.45 -9.27
C ASP A 375 22.33 -12.07 -9.92
N ASP A 376 22.94 -11.17 -9.18
CA ASP A 376 23.26 -9.81 -9.63
C ASP A 376 24.66 -9.68 -10.25
N GLY A 377 25.35 -10.80 -10.47
CA GLY A 377 26.71 -10.80 -11.05
C GLY A 377 26.80 -10.22 -12.46
N ALA A 378 25.71 -10.26 -13.23
CA ALA A 378 25.62 -9.69 -14.58
C ALA A 378 25.00 -8.28 -14.61
N SER A 379 24.51 -7.77 -13.49
CA SER A 379 23.91 -6.44 -13.41
C SER A 379 24.95 -5.34 -13.53
N ILE A 380 24.57 -4.24 -14.18
CA ILE A 380 25.37 -3.00 -14.19
C ILE A 380 25.28 -2.27 -12.85
N PHE A 381 24.18 -2.47 -12.15
CA PHE A 381 23.91 -1.87 -10.84
C PHE A 381 23.74 -2.96 -9.77
N PRO A 382 24.84 -3.61 -9.32
CA PRO A 382 24.73 -4.65 -8.30
C PRO A 382 24.22 -4.10 -6.96
N LEU A 383 23.54 -4.93 -6.19
CA LEU A 383 22.85 -4.51 -4.97
C LEU A 383 23.74 -3.78 -3.97
N ASN A 384 24.99 -4.22 -3.81
CA ASN A 384 25.93 -3.58 -2.89
C ASN A 384 26.22 -2.11 -3.23
N MET A 385 26.21 -1.76 -4.53
CA MET A 385 26.34 -0.37 -5.00
C MET A 385 25.08 0.43 -4.69
N LEU A 386 23.90 -0.14 -4.92
CA LEU A 386 22.61 0.50 -4.68
C LEU A 386 22.32 0.71 -3.20
N GLN A 387 22.77 -0.20 -2.35
CA GLN A 387 22.61 -0.07 -0.90
C GLN A 387 23.28 1.18 -0.33
N ALA A 388 24.35 1.66 -0.94
CA ALA A 388 24.99 2.92 -0.55
C ALA A 388 24.13 4.16 -0.86
N CYS A 389 23.12 4.00 -1.74
CA CYS A 389 22.15 5.04 -2.10
C CYS A 389 20.88 5.01 -1.23
N MET A 390 20.68 3.95 -0.46
CA MET A 390 19.49 3.74 0.36
C MET A 390 19.62 4.50 1.69
N VAL A 391 18.64 5.36 1.97
CA VAL A 391 18.59 6.17 3.20
C VAL A 391 17.22 6.04 3.87
N ASP A 392 17.14 6.35 5.15
CA ASP A 392 15.85 6.65 5.79
C ASP A 392 15.47 8.09 5.43
N SER A 393 14.56 8.25 4.47
CA SER A 393 14.18 9.56 3.92
C SER A 393 13.56 10.48 4.98
N TRP A 394 12.86 9.94 5.96
CA TRP A 394 12.24 10.72 7.03
C TRP A 394 13.25 11.28 8.03
N GLU A 395 14.40 10.63 8.18
CA GLU A 395 15.50 11.12 9.00
C GLU A 395 16.47 11.96 8.16
N ALA A 396 16.93 11.44 7.02
CA ALA A 396 17.97 12.07 6.21
C ALA A 396 17.53 13.39 5.56
N TRP A 397 16.23 13.52 5.22
CA TRP A 397 15.68 14.69 4.52
C TRP A 397 14.72 15.52 5.40
N ALA A 398 14.66 15.26 6.70
CA ALA A 398 13.70 15.86 7.63
C ALA A 398 13.70 17.41 7.65
N GLU A 399 14.81 18.04 7.30
CA GLU A 399 14.94 19.49 7.34
C GLU A 399 14.18 20.17 6.20
N ASP A 400 14.26 19.64 4.98
CA ASP A 400 13.81 20.31 3.76
C ASP A 400 12.75 19.56 2.94
N TYR A 401 12.42 18.32 3.29
CA TYR A 401 11.38 17.52 2.63
C TYR A 401 10.24 17.17 3.58
N LYS A 402 9.01 17.54 3.22
CA LYS A 402 7.80 17.35 4.02
C LYS A 402 6.75 16.61 3.19
N PRO A 403 6.77 15.27 3.12
CA PRO A 403 5.97 14.47 2.17
C PRO A 403 4.46 14.67 2.30
N PHE A 404 3.96 15.06 3.47
CA PHE A 404 2.53 15.25 3.73
C PHE A 404 2.04 16.69 3.49
N HIS A 405 2.91 17.61 3.08
CA HIS A 405 2.52 18.95 2.74
C HIS A 405 2.01 19.06 1.31
N ALA A 406 1.15 20.02 1.01
CA ALA A 406 0.65 20.28 -0.33
C ALA A 406 1.80 20.59 -1.33
N ARG A 407 2.90 21.17 -0.85
CA ARG A 407 4.16 21.36 -1.57
C ARG A 407 5.30 20.75 -0.77
N PRO A 408 5.61 19.45 -1.00
CA PRO A 408 6.55 18.71 -0.15
C PRO A 408 7.98 19.25 -0.12
N LEU A 409 8.42 19.90 -1.21
CA LEU A 409 9.76 20.49 -1.34
C LEU A 409 9.74 22.03 -1.47
N ALA A 410 8.64 22.68 -1.07
CA ALA A 410 8.40 24.12 -1.21
C ALA A 410 8.55 24.58 -2.68
N SER A 411 9.38 25.58 -2.96
CA SER A 411 9.64 26.13 -4.31
C SER A 411 10.89 25.55 -4.98
N ARG A 412 11.59 24.62 -4.35
CA ARG A 412 12.81 24.03 -4.92
C ARG A 412 12.49 23.25 -6.19
N PRO A 413 13.38 23.28 -7.19
CA PRO A 413 13.16 22.59 -8.45
C PRO A 413 13.14 21.08 -8.27
N VAL A 414 12.34 20.40 -9.07
CA VAL A 414 12.36 18.95 -9.24
C VAL A 414 12.40 18.58 -10.71
N TRP A 415 12.94 17.41 -10.99
CA TRP A 415 12.97 16.79 -12.31
C TRP A 415 12.10 15.55 -12.32
N VAL A 416 11.45 15.31 -13.44
CA VAL A 416 10.59 14.15 -13.63
C VAL A 416 11.15 13.31 -14.77
N GLY A 417 11.24 12.01 -14.55
CA GLY A 417 11.47 11.05 -15.60
C GLY A 417 10.25 10.16 -15.78
N TYR A 418 9.92 9.87 -17.01
CA TYR A 418 8.77 9.05 -17.35
C TYR A 418 9.11 8.03 -18.43
N ASP A 419 8.77 6.78 -18.18
CA ASP A 419 8.84 5.67 -19.12
C ASP A 419 7.42 5.20 -19.41
N PRO A 420 6.82 5.55 -20.58
CA PRO A 420 5.43 5.23 -20.89
C PRO A 420 5.27 3.76 -21.28
N ALA A 421 4.12 3.19 -20.96
CA ALA A 421 3.75 1.85 -21.39
C ALA A 421 2.41 1.82 -22.13
N GLU A 422 2.22 0.77 -22.92
CA GLU A 422 0.96 0.44 -23.58
C GLU A 422 0.07 -0.40 -22.63
N SER A 423 -1.18 -0.63 -23.06
CA SER A 423 -2.11 -1.49 -22.34
C SER A 423 -1.54 -2.91 -22.18
N GLY A 424 -1.16 -3.26 -20.95
CA GLY A 424 -0.54 -4.55 -20.60
C GLY A 424 0.80 -4.42 -19.88
N ASP A 425 1.58 -3.39 -20.22
CA ASP A 425 2.84 -3.08 -19.55
C ASP A 425 2.67 -2.03 -18.44
N SER A 426 3.71 -1.86 -17.62
CA SER A 426 3.75 -0.90 -16.53
C SER A 426 4.50 0.36 -16.98
N ALA A 427 3.90 1.53 -16.79
CA ALA A 427 4.58 2.81 -16.99
C ALA A 427 5.26 3.25 -15.69
N GLY A 428 6.48 3.75 -15.77
CA GLY A 428 7.27 4.24 -14.65
C GLY A 428 7.33 5.77 -14.58
N LEU A 429 7.14 6.35 -13.39
CA LEU A 429 7.33 7.77 -13.10
C LEU A 429 8.23 7.95 -11.89
N ILE A 430 9.25 8.75 -12.04
CA ILE A 430 10.20 9.11 -10.95
C ILE A 430 10.24 10.62 -10.80
N VAL A 431 10.15 11.11 -9.55
CA VAL A 431 10.31 12.51 -9.18
C VAL A 431 11.63 12.67 -8.42
N VAL A 432 12.55 13.47 -8.94
CA VAL A 432 13.89 13.65 -8.40
C VAL A 432 14.11 15.10 -8.00
N ALA A 433 14.60 15.34 -6.78
CA ALA A 433 15.17 16.61 -6.41
C ALA A 433 16.64 16.67 -6.86
N PRO A 434 17.01 17.58 -7.78
CA PRO A 434 18.40 17.77 -8.15
C PRO A 434 19.18 18.38 -6.97
N PRO A 435 20.53 18.20 -6.95
CA PRO A 435 21.36 18.80 -5.93
C PRO A 435 21.29 20.33 -5.98
N SER A 436 21.27 20.96 -4.81
CA SER A 436 21.31 22.43 -4.68
C SER A 436 22.73 23.02 -4.73
N VAL A 437 23.73 22.17 -4.63
CA VAL A 437 25.17 22.52 -4.67
C VAL A 437 25.90 21.59 -5.63
N ALA A 438 27.00 22.06 -6.20
CA ALA A 438 27.84 21.23 -7.07
C ALA A 438 28.26 19.95 -6.33
N ASN A 439 28.25 18.82 -7.03
CA ASN A 439 28.53 17.48 -6.47
C ASN A 439 27.61 17.04 -5.32
N GLY A 440 26.49 17.73 -5.10
CA GLY A 440 25.47 17.32 -4.15
C GLY A 440 24.71 16.09 -4.63
N LYS A 441 23.80 15.61 -3.79
CA LYS A 441 23.04 14.38 -4.03
C LYS A 441 21.70 14.64 -4.70
N PHE A 442 21.35 13.79 -5.63
CA PHE A 442 20.00 13.64 -6.16
C PHE A 442 19.18 12.85 -5.15
N ARG A 443 17.91 13.21 -4.95
CA ARG A 443 17.01 12.52 -4.05
C ARG A 443 15.76 12.09 -4.80
N ILE A 444 15.47 10.81 -4.85
CA ILE A 444 14.22 10.30 -5.41
C ILE A 444 13.12 10.53 -4.38
N LEU A 445 12.26 11.52 -4.63
CA LEU A 445 11.19 11.93 -3.72
C LEU A 445 9.97 11.04 -3.82
N GLU A 446 9.57 10.71 -5.07
CA GLU A 446 8.40 9.88 -5.36
C GLU A 446 8.70 8.94 -6.52
N ARG A 447 8.04 7.79 -6.49
CA ARG A 447 8.01 6.81 -7.55
C ARG A 447 6.59 6.30 -7.74
N HIS A 448 6.18 6.10 -8.96
CA HIS A 448 4.87 5.57 -9.30
C HIS A 448 5.01 4.57 -10.45
N GLN A 449 4.21 3.51 -10.39
CA GLN A 449 4.03 2.56 -11.47
C GLN A 449 2.53 2.51 -11.81
N PHE A 450 2.21 2.58 -13.09
CA PHE A 450 0.84 2.60 -13.59
C PHE A 450 0.63 1.48 -14.58
N ARG A 451 -0.48 0.77 -14.47
CA ARG A 451 -0.86 -0.30 -15.40
C ARG A 451 -2.22 0.00 -16.02
N GLY A 452 -2.38 -0.38 -17.28
CA GLY A 452 -3.66 -0.27 -17.97
C GLY A 452 -4.19 1.16 -18.14
N MET A 453 -3.36 2.19 -18.05
CA MET A 453 -3.74 3.57 -18.24
C MET A 453 -3.64 3.98 -19.71
N ASP A 454 -4.68 4.65 -20.21
CA ASP A 454 -4.60 5.33 -21.51
C ASP A 454 -3.65 6.54 -21.47
N PHE A 455 -3.26 7.05 -22.62
CA PHE A 455 -2.28 8.15 -22.74
C PHE A 455 -2.74 9.43 -22.04
N LYS A 456 -4.04 9.68 -21.99
CA LYS A 456 -4.60 10.85 -21.32
C LYS A 456 -4.48 10.72 -19.81
N ALA A 457 -4.78 9.56 -19.28
CA ALA A 457 -4.61 9.27 -17.86
C ALA A 457 -3.14 9.33 -17.44
N GLN A 458 -2.22 8.80 -18.26
CA GLN A 458 -0.77 8.89 -18.03
C GLN A 458 -0.29 10.36 -18.01
N ALA A 459 -0.68 11.17 -18.99
CA ALA A 459 -0.34 12.59 -19.03
C ALA A 459 -0.93 13.37 -17.83
N GLU A 460 -2.13 12.99 -17.36
CA GLU A 460 -2.75 13.61 -16.18
C GLU A 460 -1.95 13.28 -14.90
N GLN A 461 -1.41 12.07 -14.74
CA GLN A 461 -0.53 11.75 -13.60
C GLN A 461 0.69 12.67 -13.58
N ILE A 462 1.34 12.88 -14.72
CA ILE A 462 2.48 13.82 -14.82
C ILE A 462 2.01 15.24 -14.46
N ARG A 463 0.82 15.66 -14.94
CA ARG A 463 0.27 16.98 -14.62
C ARG A 463 0.04 17.16 -13.11
N GLN A 464 -0.44 16.15 -12.40
CA GLN A 464 -0.62 16.19 -10.94
C GLN A 464 0.71 16.44 -10.21
N ILE A 465 1.81 15.86 -10.69
CA ILE A 465 3.14 16.15 -10.14
C ILE A 465 3.51 17.63 -10.34
N THR A 466 3.21 18.23 -11.50
CA THR A 466 3.50 19.67 -11.73
C THR A 466 2.68 20.62 -10.86
N LEU A 467 1.54 20.17 -10.33
CA LEU A 467 0.74 20.95 -9.37
C LEU A 467 1.33 20.90 -7.94
N ARG A 468 1.96 19.79 -7.58
CA ARG A 468 2.56 19.57 -6.25
C ARG A 468 3.99 20.08 -6.12
N TYR A 469 4.74 20.04 -7.20
CA TYR A 469 6.17 20.40 -7.23
C TYR A 469 6.46 21.51 -8.23
N ASN A 470 7.58 22.19 -8.00
CA ASN A 470 8.16 23.10 -8.98
C ASN A 470 8.97 22.29 -10.00
N VAL A 471 8.28 21.73 -11.00
CA VAL A 471 8.90 20.90 -12.03
C VAL A 471 9.61 21.79 -13.03
N THR A 472 10.93 21.65 -13.17
CA THR A 472 11.76 22.43 -14.10
C THR A 472 12.28 21.60 -15.28
N TYR A 473 12.15 20.29 -15.22
CA TYR A 473 12.56 19.38 -16.27
C TYR A 473 11.67 18.15 -16.29
N ILE A 474 11.29 17.69 -17.48
CA ILE A 474 10.63 16.41 -17.71
C ILE A 474 11.37 15.71 -18.86
N GLY A 475 11.85 14.48 -18.58
CA GLY A 475 12.41 13.57 -19.57
C GLY A 475 11.45 12.40 -19.82
N LEU A 476 11.13 12.12 -21.07
CA LEU A 476 10.14 11.11 -21.46
C LEU A 476 10.60 10.32 -22.67
N ASP A 477 10.45 8.97 -22.62
CA ASP A 477 10.65 8.12 -23.80
C ASP A 477 9.53 8.30 -24.83
N THR A 478 9.92 8.45 -26.09
CA THR A 478 9.03 8.56 -27.24
C THR A 478 9.19 7.39 -28.21
N THR A 479 9.90 6.35 -27.83
CA THR A 479 10.01 5.13 -28.63
C THR A 479 8.62 4.50 -28.77
N GLY A 480 8.19 4.21 -29.99
CA GLY A 480 6.87 3.65 -30.26
C GLY A 480 5.72 4.56 -29.80
N MET A 481 4.96 4.10 -28.81
CA MET A 481 3.72 4.72 -28.34
C MET A 481 3.93 5.97 -27.46
N GLY A 482 5.10 6.18 -26.89
CA GLY A 482 5.40 7.31 -26.02
C GLY A 482 5.19 8.70 -26.67
N THR A 483 5.17 8.75 -28.01
CA THR A 483 4.86 9.97 -28.77
C THR A 483 3.48 10.53 -28.42
N GLY A 484 2.47 9.69 -28.18
CA GLY A 484 1.12 10.11 -27.80
C GLY A 484 1.07 10.80 -26.44
N VAL A 485 1.74 10.23 -25.44
CA VAL A 485 1.86 10.84 -24.10
C VAL A 485 2.63 12.15 -24.19
N ALA A 486 3.75 12.18 -24.95
CA ALA A 486 4.57 13.38 -25.13
C ALA A 486 3.79 14.55 -25.73
N GLN A 487 2.90 14.30 -26.70
CA GLN A 487 2.06 15.34 -27.29
C GLN A 487 1.10 15.96 -26.25
N LEU A 488 0.52 15.14 -25.38
CA LEU A 488 -0.36 15.62 -24.31
C LEU A 488 0.41 16.38 -23.24
N VAL A 489 1.58 15.89 -22.84
CA VAL A 489 2.44 16.57 -21.85
C VAL A 489 2.92 17.93 -22.35
N ARG A 490 3.28 18.07 -23.62
CA ARG A 490 3.69 19.35 -24.22
C ARG A 490 2.62 20.44 -24.13
N GLN A 491 1.34 20.10 -23.98
CA GLN A 491 0.27 21.09 -23.82
C GLN A 491 0.40 21.90 -22.53
N PHE A 492 0.94 21.30 -21.46
CA PHE A 492 1.13 21.97 -20.17
C PHE A 492 2.61 22.11 -19.77
N PHE A 493 3.52 21.41 -20.43
CA PHE A 493 4.96 21.51 -20.23
C PHE A 493 5.69 21.52 -21.59
N PRO A 494 5.75 22.70 -22.28
CA PRO A 494 6.30 22.79 -23.64
C PRO A 494 7.79 22.41 -23.77
N SER A 495 8.60 22.63 -22.70
CA SER A 495 10.04 22.32 -22.65
C SER A 495 10.36 20.84 -22.38
N LEU A 496 9.44 19.92 -22.72
CA LEU A 496 9.61 18.48 -22.57
C LEU A 496 10.84 17.97 -23.36
N THR A 497 11.74 17.30 -22.68
CA THR A 497 12.84 16.55 -23.31
C THR A 497 12.36 15.13 -23.66
N THR A 498 12.57 14.72 -24.90
CA THR A 498 12.14 13.41 -25.39
C THR A 498 13.33 12.55 -25.79
N PHE A 499 13.24 11.27 -25.48
CA PHE A 499 14.22 10.25 -25.84
C PHE A 499 13.62 9.32 -26.89
N SER A 500 14.39 8.99 -27.94
CA SER A 500 14.09 7.90 -28.85
C SER A 500 15.19 6.89 -28.73
N TYR A 501 14.87 5.67 -28.31
CA TYR A 501 15.86 4.68 -27.96
C TYR A 501 16.65 4.20 -29.18
N SER A 502 17.95 4.47 -29.16
CA SER A 502 18.98 3.81 -29.93
C SER A 502 19.98 3.14 -28.96
N PRO A 503 20.84 2.24 -29.43
CA PRO A 503 21.92 1.70 -28.59
C PRO A 503 22.79 2.78 -27.93
N GLU A 504 23.04 3.87 -28.64
CA GLU A 504 23.84 5.01 -28.17
C GLU A 504 23.09 5.77 -27.06
N VAL A 505 21.80 6.08 -27.25
CA VAL A 505 20.97 6.77 -26.26
C VAL A 505 20.86 5.93 -24.99
N LYS A 506 20.55 4.63 -25.11
CA LYS A 506 20.52 3.71 -23.96
C LYS A 506 21.87 3.68 -23.23
N THR A 507 22.96 3.65 -23.96
CA THR A 507 24.32 3.67 -23.37
C THR A 507 24.59 4.97 -22.62
N GLN A 508 24.23 6.12 -23.18
CA GLN A 508 24.40 7.41 -22.50
C GLN A 508 23.57 7.49 -21.22
N LEU A 509 22.30 7.08 -21.24
CA LEU A 509 21.41 7.05 -20.09
C LEU A 509 21.97 6.19 -18.96
N VAL A 510 22.38 4.96 -19.29
CA VAL A 510 22.93 4.01 -18.31
C VAL A 510 24.25 4.50 -17.72
N LEU A 511 25.21 4.92 -18.57
CA LEU A 511 26.52 5.36 -18.08
C LEU A 511 26.44 6.61 -17.23
N LYS A 512 25.56 7.55 -17.56
CA LYS A 512 25.35 8.75 -16.76
C LYS A 512 24.79 8.44 -15.38
N THR A 513 23.77 7.59 -15.33
CA THR A 513 23.18 7.14 -14.06
C THR A 513 24.19 6.33 -13.24
N LEU A 514 24.98 5.49 -13.89
CA LEU A 514 26.05 4.73 -13.24
C LEU A 514 27.12 5.65 -12.63
N ASP A 515 27.49 6.72 -13.32
CA ASP A 515 28.42 7.72 -12.78
C ASP A 515 27.87 8.40 -11.53
N VAL A 516 26.61 8.85 -11.58
CA VAL A 516 25.94 9.46 -10.42
C VAL A 516 25.92 8.51 -9.22
N ILE A 517 25.57 7.24 -9.44
CA ILE A 517 25.51 6.21 -8.39
C ILE A 517 26.90 5.90 -7.83
N ARG A 518 27.90 5.67 -8.68
CA ARG A 518 29.28 5.36 -8.27
C ARG A 518 29.94 6.45 -7.46
N ASN A 519 29.60 7.71 -7.75
CA ASN A 519 30.08 8.86 -7.02
C ASN A 519 29.27 9.13 -5.72
N GLY A 520 28.35 8.23 -5.33
CA GLY A 520 27.52 8.35 -4.13
C GLY A 520 26.55 9.54 -4.18
N ARG A 521 26.18 9.99 -5.38
CA ARG A 521 25.35 11.18 -5.61
C ARG A 521 23.86 10.87 -5.78
N LEU A 522 23.40 9.65 -5.58
CA LEU A 522 21.99 9.28 -5.58
C LEU A 522 21.56 8.91 -4.16
N GLU A 523 20.40 9.36 -3.75
CA GLU A 523 19.70 8.89 -2.55
C GLU A 523 18.26 8.53 -2.87
N PHE A 524 17.78 7.42 -2.31
CA PHE A 524 16.36 7.05 -2.30
C PHE A 524 15.98 6.35 -1.01
N ASP A 525 14.69 6.38 -0.68
CA ASP A 525 14.22 5.74 0.54
C ASP A 525 14.50 4.23 0.51
N ALA A 526 15.11 3.72 1.57
CA ALA A 526 15.48 2.31 1.68
C ALA A 526 14.28 1.35 1.61
N GLY A 527 13.07 1.85 1.84
CA GLY A 527 11.82 1.14 1.62
C GLY A 527 11.42 0.99 0.15
N HIS A 528 12.04 1.73 -0.75
CA HIS A 528 11.78 1.67 -2.19
C HIS A 528 12.61 0.56 -2.87
N THR A 529 12.40 -0.69 -2.44
CA THR A 529 13.14 -1.86 -2.95
C THR A 529 12.90 -2.13 -4.44
N ASP A 530 11.75 -1.71 -4.96
CA ASP A 530 11.40 -1.77 -6.37
C ASP A 530 12.32 -0.93 -7.28
N ILE A 531 12.80 0.22 -6.81
CA ILE A 531 13.83 1.01 -7.51
C ILE A 531 15.13 0.20 -7.64
N ALA A 532 15.56 -0.43 -6.54
CA ALA A 532 16.76 -1.26 -6.55
C ALA A 532 16.60 -2.47 -7.47
N GLN A 533 15.46 -3.16 -7.43
CA GLN A 533 15.15 -4.28 -8.31
C GLN A 533 15.16 -3.87 -9.78
N SER A 534 14.49 -2.76 -10.11
CA SER A 534 14.43 -2.22 -11.45
C SER A 534 15.83 -1.89 -12.00
N LEU A 535 16.70 -1.26 -11.19
CA LEU A 535 18.07 -0.98 -11.56
C LEU A 535 18.91 -2.26 -11.72
N MET A 536 18.77 -3.24 -10.83
CA MET A 536 19.48 -4.52 -10.91
C MET A 536 19.13 -5.34 -12.16
N SER A 537 17.95 -5.15 -12.72
CA SER A 537 17.52 -5.84 -13.94
C SER A 537 18.27 -5.36 -15.19
N ILE A 538 18.92 -4.21 -15.16
CA ILE A 538 19.69 -3.66 -16.29
C ILE A 538 20.97 -4.44 -16.49
N LYS A 539 21.05 -5.12 -17.63
CA LYS A 539 22.18 -5.96 -18.03
C LYS A 539 22.81 -5.46 -19.33
N LYS A 540 24.11 -5.66 -19.43
CA LYS A 540 24.86 -5.38 -20.66
C LYS A 540 24.65 -6.51 -21.65
N THR A 541 24.29 -6.19 -22.89
CA THR A 541 24.07 -7.15 -23.96
C THR A 541 24.65 -6.65 -25.28
N LEU A 542 24.67 -7.50 -26.28
CA LEU A 542 25.02 -7.13 -27.64
C LEU A 542 23.73 -6.93 -28.44
N THR A 543 23.74 -5.98 -29.39
CA THR A 543 22.64 -5.83 -30.34
C THR A 543 22.43 -7.12 -31.14
N ALA A 544 21.27 -7.31 -31.74
CA ALA A 544 20.97 -8.50 -32.57
C ALA A 544 22.00 -8.72 -33.68
N SER A 545 22.66 -7.68 -34.15
CA SER A 545 23.76 -7.75 -35.12
C SER A 545 25.12 -8.16 -34.52
N GLN A 546 25.21 -8.32 -33.19
CA GLN A 546 26.44 -8.59 -32.41
C GLN A 546 27.57 -7.56 -32.60
N ARG A 547 27.30 -6.39 -33.19
CA ARG A 547 28.32 -5.38 -33.53
C ARG A 547 28.42 -4.25 -32.50
N GLN A 548 27.39 -3.99 -31.73
CA GLN A 548 27.37 -2.93 -30.76
C GLN A 548 26.93 -3.44 -29.40
N MET A 549 27.47 -2.83 -28.35
CA MET A 549 26.97 -3.02 -26.99
C MET A 549 25.75 -2.15 -26.76
N THR A 550 24.79 -2.71 -26.05
CA THR A 550 23.59 -2.02 -25.59
C THR A 550 23.23 -2.50 -24.19
N PHE A 551 22.19 -1.93 -23.62
CA PHE A 551 21.67 -2.31 -22.31
C PHE A 551 20.20 -2.68 -22.44
N THR A 552 19.82 -3.77 -21.79
CA THR A 552 18.45 -4.27 -21.78
C THR A 552 18.07 -4.69 -20.36
N ALA A 553 16.76 -4.73 -20.11
CA ALA A 553 16.20 -5.33 -18.91
C ALA A 553 15.85 -6.80 -19.22
N GLY A 554 16.67 -7.75 -18.75
CA GLY A 554 16.39 -9.17 -18.91
C GLY A 554 16.63 -9.74 -20.32
N ARG A 555 16.30 -11.03 -20.54
CA ARG A 555 16.51 -11.76 -21.80
C ARG A 555 15.33 -11.73 -22.78
N SER A 556 14.15 -11.29 -22.38
CA SER A 556 12.98 -11.15 -23.26
C SER A 556 12.71 -9.68 -23.56
N GLU A 557 12.78 -9.32 -24.84
CA GLU A 557 12.46 -7.97 -25.32
C GLU A 557 10.97 -7.59 -25.12
N GLU A 558 10.11 -8.57 -24.81
CA GLU A 558 8.65 -8.37 -24.76
C GLU A 558 8.08 -8.06 -23.36
N ILE A 559 8.83 -8.34 -22.26
CA ILE A 559 8.33 -8.08 -20.90
C ILE A 559 9.50 -7.70 -19.99
N GLY A 560 9.98 -6.48 -20.08
CA GLY A 560 11.07 -5.97 -19.25
C GLY A 560 10.61 -4.88 -18.31
N HIS A 561 10.49 -5.17 -17.00
CA HIS A 561 10.03 -4.21 -16.00
C HIS A 561 11.18 -3.39 -15.39
N ALA A 562 11.94 -2.71 -16.24
CA ALA A 562 12.92 -1.72 -15.80
C ALA A 562 12.36 -0.28 -15.86
N ASP A 563 11.03 -0.13 -15.87
CA ASP A 563 10.36 1.16 -16.10
C ASP A 563 10.80 2.23 -15.11
N LEU A 564 10.94 1.88 -13.82
CA LEU A 564 11.47 2.81 -12.82
C LEU A 564 12.94 3.15 -13.07
N ALA A 565 13.75 2.20 -13.53
CA ALA A 565 15.14 2.45 -13.86
C ALA A 565 15.27 3.38 -15.08
N TRP A 566 14.50 3.13 -16.16
CA TRP A 566 14.50 4.00 -17.32
C TRP A 566 13.93 5.39 -16.99
N ALA A 567 12.83 5.45 -16.23
CA ALA A 567 12.30 6.72 -15.74
C ALA A 567 13.34 7.51 -14.92
N LEU A 568 14.07 6.84 -14.02
CA LEU A 568 15.16 7.48 -13.27
C LEU A 568 16.26 8.01 -14.19
N MET A 569 16.66 7.21 -15.20
CA MET A 569 17.67 7.59 -16.17
C MET A 569 17.25 8.81 -16.98
N HIS A 570 15.97 8.91 -17.37
CA HIS A 570 15.42 10.08 -18.04
C HIS A 570 15.47 11.34 -17.15
N ALA A 571 15.16 11.21 -15.86
CA ALA A 571 15.24 12.33 -14.93
C ALA A 571 16.68 12.81 -14.72
N VAL A 572 17.60 11.88 -14.46
CA VAL A 572 19.02 12.19 -14.16
C VAL A 572 19.76 12.68 -15.39
N PHE A 573 19.24 12.42 -16.59
CA PHE A 573 19.88 12.88 -17.84
C PHE A 573 20.11 14.40 -17.91
N ASN A 574 19.32 15.19 -17.24
CA ASN A 574 19.46 16.63 -17.17
C ASN A 574 20.73 17.11 -16.42
N GLU A 575 21.42 16.21 -15.71
CA GLU A 575 22.69 16.54 -15.06
C GLU A 575 23.81 16.74 -16.08
N PRO A 576 24.55 17.85 -16.05
CA PRO A 576 25.74 18.03 -16.89
C PRO A 576 26.82 16.97 -16.57
N LEU A 577 27.42 16.35 -17.57
CA LEU A 577 28.48 15.34 -17.40
C LEU A 577 29.74 15.88 -16.70
N GLU A 578 29.98 17.16 -16.85
CA GLU A 578 31.15 17.84 -16.28
C GLU A 578 30.78 18.58 -15.03
N GLY A 579 30.59 18.05 -13.91
CA GLY A 579 30.33 18.64 -12.57
C GLY A 579 30.61 20.14 -12.36
N THR A 580 30.58 20.94 -13.41
CA THR A 580 30.94 22.35 -13.45
C THR A 580 29.75 23.24 -13.78
N ASN A 581 29.43 24.09 -12.79
CA ASN A 581 28.67 25.32 -12.92
C ASN A 581 27.18 25.19 -13.30
N LEU A 582 26.37 24.98 -12.27
CA LEU A 582 25.02 25.58 -12.20
C LEU A 582 25.17 27.13 -12.12
N SER A 583 25.88 27.75 -13.04
CA SER A 583 25.71 29.18 -13.31
C SER A 583 24.43 29.26 -14.16
N ASN A 584 23.39 29.89 -13.61
CA ASN A 584 22.26 30.41 -14.36
C ASN A 584 22.76 31.38 -15.44
N SER A 585 23.26 30.88 -16.54
CA SER A 585 23.40 31.65 -17.77
C SER A 585 22.14 31.44 -18.61
N SER A 586 21.09 32.17 -18.27
CA SER A 586 20.08 32.51 -19.27
C SER A 586 20.80 33.44 -20.27
N ILE A 587 21.31 32.85 -21.36
CA ILE A 587 21.76 33.63 -22.51
C ILE A 587 20.47 34.02 -23.23
N LEU A 588 20.06 35.25 -22.97
CA LEU A 588 19.14 35.98 -23.83
C LEU A 588 19.95 36.42 -25.06
N GLU A 589 19.98 35.61 -26.12
CA GLU A 589 20.40 36.10 -27.42
C GLU A 589 19.29 37.00 -27.97
N ILE A 590 19.53 38.33 -27.84
CA ILE A 590 18.74 39.35 -28.54
C ILE A 590 19.36 39.43 -29.93
N TYR A 591 18.69 38.87 -30.94
CA TYR A 591 18.98 39.20 -32.34
C TYR A 591 18.40 40.58 -32.64
N GLN A 592 19.32 41.50 -33.03
CA GLN A 592 18.98 42.75 -33.67
C GLN A 592 18.57 42.51 -35.12
#